data_90309e965ddfdb507165b16ade63689e
#
_entry.id   90309e965ddfdb507165b16ade63689e
#
_cell.length_a   1.000
_cell.length_b   1.000
_cell.length_c   1.000
_cell.angle_alpha   90.00
_cell.angle_beta   90.00
_cell.angle_gamma   90.00
#
_symmetry.space_group_name_H-M   'P 1'
#
loop_
_entity.id
_entity.type
_entity.pdbx_description
1 polymer ?
#
loop_
_entity_poly.entity_id
_entity_poly.type
_entity_poly.pdbx_seq_one_letter_code
_entity_poly.pdbx_strand_id
1 'polypeptide(L)'
;MVLVTGIALGLICSSVCTHALSSLVDDAMQVGSRLSWSRNYAAKDIKFGVEARALMLRGVEELADAVKVTMGPKGRNVIIEQSFGAPKVTKDGVTVAKSIEFKDRVKNVGASLVKQVANATNDTAGDGTTCATVLTKAIFAEGCKSVAAGMNAMDLRRGISMAVDAVVTNLKGMARMISTSEEIAQVGTISANGEREIGELIAKAMEKVGKEGVITIADGNTLYNELEVVEGMKLDRGYISPYFVTNQKTQKCELEDPLILIHDKKISNMHAMVKVLEMALKKQKPLLIVAEDLESEALGTLILNKLRAGIKVCAVKAPGFGENRKANLQDLAILTGGEVVTEELGMNLDNVEPHMLVELVHVYLDWDLLLGCLIEYTKIPMQVTVSKDDTVILDGAGDKKSIEERAELIRSAIEQSTSDYDKEKLQERLAKLSGGVAVLKIGGASEAEVGERKDRVTDALNATKAAVEEGIVPGGGVALLYASKELDKLQTANFDQKIGVQIIQNALKTPVHTIASNAGVEGAVVVGKLLEQDNTDLGYDAAKGEYVDMVKAGIIDPLKVIRTALVDAASVSSLMTTTESIIVEVPKEEKEAPAMGGMGGMDY
;
A
#
# COMPACT_ATOMS: atom_id res chain seq x y z
N MET A 1 52.36 34.01 59.70
CA MET A 1 52.95 33.27 58.55
C MET A 1 52.02 32.23 57.96
N VAL A 2 50.75 32.17 58.39
CA VAL A 2 49.75 31.17 57.88
C VAL A 2 48.70 31.81 56.93
N LEU A 3 48.60 33.13 56.89
CA LEU A 3 47.60 33.85 56.05
C LEU A 3 48.12 34.19 54.65
N VAL A 4 49.45 34.18 54.41
CA VAL A 4 50.02 34.51 53.10
C VAL A 4 50.12 33.31 52.15
N THR A 5 50.18 32.11 52.71
CA THR A 5 50.22 30.86 51.91
C THR A 5 48.86 30.44 51.38
N GLY A 6 47.74 30.83 52.02
CA GLY A 6 46.38 30.55 51.53
C GLY A 6 45.96 31.36 50.31
N ILE A 7 46.41 32.59 50.22
CA ILE A 7 46.06 33.50 49.08
C ILE A 7 46.87 33.14 47.83
N ALA A 8 48.11 32.68 47.99
CA ALA A 8 48.94 32.25 46.86
C ALA A 8 48.47 30.93 46.23
N LEU A 9 47.97 29.95 47.03
CA LEU A 9 47.35 28.72 46.48
C LEU A 9 45.99 28.98 45.82
N GLY A 10 45.19 29.92 46.34
CA GLY A 10 43.90 30.31 45.72
C GLY A 10 44.06 30.99 44.35
N LEU A 11 45.09 31.81 44.19
CA LEU A 11 45.41 32.51 42.93
C LEU A 11 46.03 31.57 41.88
N ILE A 12 46.82 30.58 42.30
CA ILE A 12 47.39 29.59 41.38
C ILE A 12 46.29 28.62 40.90
N CYS A 13 45.38 28.20 41.77
CA CYS A 13 44.28 27.35 41.41
C CYS A 13 43.26 28.04 40.48
N SER A 14 43.02 29.36 40.68
CA SER A 14 42.16 30.17 39.79
C SER A 14 42.81 30.37 38.42
N SER A 15 44.15 30.61 38.35
CA SER A 15 44.85 30.80 37.07
C SER A 15 44.94 29.52 36.24
N VAL A 16 45.14 28.36 36.87
CA VAL A 16 45.18 27.06 36.20
C VAL A 16 43.77 26.63 35.71
N CYS A 17 42.74 26.93 36.49
CA CYS A 17 41.35 26.66 36.08
C CYS A 17 40.90 27.57 34.93
N THR A 18 41.32 28.86 34.92
CA THR A 18 40.97 29.75 33.81
C THR A 18 41.72 29.40 32.52
N HIS A 19 43.00 28.96 32.62
CA HIS A 19 43.72 28.47 31.44
C HIS A 19 43.19 27.13 30.91
N ALA A 20 42.80 26.23 31.78
CA ALA A 20 42.15 24.96 31.37
C ALA A 20 40.76 25.19 30.75
N LEU A 21 39.99 26.15 31.30
CA LEU A 21 38.70 26.54 30.73
C LEU A 21 38.83 27.27 29.38
N SER A 22 39.85 28.17 29.24
CA SER A 22 40.07 28.83 27.95
C SER A 22 40.56 27.87 26.88
N SER A 23 41.42 26.90 27.19
CA SER A 23 41.82 25.87 26.21
C SER A 23 40.67 24.92 25.82
N LEU A 24 39.78 24.56 26.75
CA LEU A 24 38.59 23.80 26.46
C LEU A 24 37.56 24.58 25.64
N VAL A 25 37.45 25.91 25.85
CA VAL A 25 36.58 26.76 25.04
C VAL A 25 37.19 26.99 23.66
N ASP A 26 38.52 27.16 23.55
CA ASP A 26 39.20 27.29 22.26
C ASP A 26 39.17 25.96 21.48
N ASP A 27 39.34 24.79 22.13
CA ASP A 27 39.15 23.49 21.50
C ASP A 27 37.69 23.25 21.11
N ALA A 28 36.73 23.65 21.93
CA ALA A 28 35.29 23.58 21.58
C ALA A 28 34.94 24.55 20.45
N MET A 29 35.55 25.75 20.39
CA MET A 29 35.37 26.67 19.28
C MET A 29 36.08 26.20 18.00
N GLN A 30 37.26 25.56 18.10
CA GLN A 30 37.91 24.92 16.95
C GLN A 30 37.15 23.66 16.47
N VAL A 31 36.61 22.87 17.36
CA VAL A 31 35.70 21.74 17.00
C VAL A 31 34.39 22.29 16.44
N GLY A 32 33.84 23.37 17.01
CA GLY A 32 32.66 24.05 16.49
C GLY A 32 32.90 24.74 15.13
N SER A 33 34.10 25.27 14.88
CA SER A 33 34.46 25.82 13.57
C SER A 33 34.83 24.75 12.54
N ARG A 34 35.24 23.55 12.95
CA ARG A 34 35.41 22.36 12.09
C ARG A 34 34.08 21.61 11.86
N LEU A 35 33.12 21.77 12.75
CA LEU A 35 31.69 21.51 12.56
C LEU A 35 30.99 22.72 11.94
N SER A 36 31.70 23.67 11.32
CA SER A 36 31.10 24.58 10.38
C SER A 36 30.45 23.70 9.34
N TRP A 37 29.16 23.71 9.35
CA TRP A 37 28.25 23.13 8.40
C TRP A 37 28.86 23.29 7.00
N SER A 38 29.66 22.33 6.58
CA SER A 38 29.73 22.06 5.17
C SER A 38 28.31 21.53 4.85
N ARG A 39 27.40 22.47 4.59
CA ARG A 39 26.27 22.12 3.72
C ARG A 39 26.97 21.56 2.51
N ASN A 40 27.04 20.23 2.44
CA ASN A 40 27.44 19.54 1.24
C ASN A 40 26.40 19.93 0.20
N TYR A 41 26.52 21.12 -0.38
CA TYR A 41 25.82 21.46 -1.60
C TYR A 41 26.36 20.49 -2.64
N ALA A 42 25.62 19.39 -2.84
CA ALA A 42 25.87 18.55 -4.00
C ALA A 42 25.71 19.46 -5.22
N ALA A 43 26.73 19.53 -6.07
CA ALA A 43 26.64 20.25 -7.32
C ALA A 43 25.38 19.80 -8.08
N LYS A 44 24.67 20.74 -8.67
CA LYS A 44 23.46 20.46 -9.45
C LYS A 44 23.80 20.54 -10.94
N ASP A 45 23.35 19.54 -11.69
CA ASP A 45 23.33 19.59 -13.16
C ASP A 45 21.93 20.04 -13.59
N ILE A 46 21.86 21.01 -14.49
CA ILE A 46 20.60 21.59 -14.96
C ILE A 46 20.51 21.37 -16.46
N LYS A 47 19.44 20.71 -16.89
CA LYS A 47 19.12 20.52 -18.30
C LYS A 47 17.85 21.29 -18.66
N PHE A 48 17.79 21.82 -19.88
CA PHE A 48 16.68 22.66 -20.34
C PHE A 48 16.05 22.13 -21.63
N GLY A 49 14.81 22.52 -21.87
CA GLY A 49 14.11 22.41 -23.13
C GLY A 49 13.97 20.97 -23.66
N VAL A 50 14.25 20.84 -24.92
CA VAL A 50 14.11 19.55 -25.64
C VAL A 50 15.05 18.47 -25.11
N GLU A 51 16.29 18.84 -24.71
CA GLU A 51 17.27 17.89 -24.17
C GLU A 51 16.76 17.25 -22.87
N ALA A 52 16.24 18.07 -21.97
CA ALA A 52 15.69 17.60 -20.69
C ALA A 52 14.53 16.63 -20.92
N ARG A 53 13.55 16.99 -21.77
CA ARG A 53 12.41 16.14 -22.11
C ARG A 53 12.81 14.84 -22.81
N ALA A 54 13.78 14.89 -23.73
CA ALA A 54 14.25 13.71 -24.45
C ALA A 54 14.94 12.68 -23.52
N LEU A 55 15.75 13.15 -22.54
CA LEU A 55 16.38 12.27 -21.57
C LEU A 55 15.36 11.65 -20.61
N MET A 56 14.38 12.44 -20.13
CA MET A 56 13.26 11.90 -19.34
C MET A 56 12.48 10.85 -20.13
N LEU A 57 12.14 11.15 -21.40
CA LEU A 57 11.38 10.25 -22.25
C LEU A 57 12.06 8.89 -22.40
N ARG A 58 13.37 8.85 -22.58
CA ARG A 58 14.13 7.58 -22.60
C ARG A 58 13.94 6.76 -21.33
N GLY A 59 13.95 7.40 -20.15
CA GLY A 59 13.69 6.71 -18.89
C GLY A 59 12.28 6.15 -18.79
N VAL A 60 11.29 6.92 -19.25
CA VAL A 60 9.89 6.51 -19.33
C VAL A 60 9.71 5.35 -20.31
N GLU A 61 10.31 5.44 -21.49
CA GLU A 61 10.21 4.41 -22.54
C GLU A 61 10.81 3.07 -22.08
N GLU A 62 12.01 3.06 -21.54
CA GLU A 62 12.68 1.82 -21.13
C GLU A 62 11.94 1.17 -19.94
N LEU A 63 11.45 1.95 -18.97
CA LEU A 63 10.67 1.42 -17.86
C LEU A 63 9.34 0.85 -18.38
N ALA A 64 8.60 1.62 -19.19
CA ALA A 64 7.32 1.17 -19.73
C ALA A 64 7.47 -0.04 -20.66
N ASP A 65 8.57 -0.14 -21.42
CA ASP A 65 8.86 -1.30 -22.27
C ASP A 65 9.15 -2.56 -21.46
N ALA A 66 9.76 -2.44 -20.30
CA ALA A 66 9.92 -3.57 -19.36
C ALA A 66 8.58 -4.01 -18.75
N VAL A 67 7.71 -3.05 -18.41
CA VAL A 67 6.42 -3.34 -17.79
C VAL A 67 5.39 -3.86 -18.80
N LYS A 68 5.32 -3.30 -20.02
CA LYS A 68 4.30 -3.67 -21.03
C LYS A 68 4.28 -5.14 -21.42
N VAL A 69 5.41 -5.86 -21.25
CA VAL A 69 5.50 -7.29 -21.62
C VAL A 69 4.62 -8.17 -20.73
N THR A 70 4.20 -7.66 -19.56
CA THR A 70 3.32 -8.38 -18.64
C THR A 70 1.83 -8.23 -18.98
N MET A 71 1.47 -7.33 -19.90
CA MET A 71 0.09 -6.93 -20.19
C MET A 71 -0.68 -7.99 -20.98
N GLY A 72 -1.91 -8.27 -20.53
CA GLY A 72 -2.87 -9.14 -21.21
C GLY A 72 -2.69 -10.63 -20.93
N PRO A 73 -3.57 -11.49 -21.52
CA PRO A 73 -3.63 -12.92 -21.22
C PRO A 73 -2.38 -13.68 -21.69
N LYS A 74 -1.68 -13.19 -22.72
CA LYS A 74 -0.39 -13.72 -23.21
C LYS A 74 0.80 -12.91 -22.73
N GLY A 75 0.62 -12.07 -21.70
CA GLY A 75 1.70 -11.38 -21.00
C GLY A 75 2.69 -12.38 -20.36
N ARG A 76 3.95 -11.98 -20.25
CA ARG A 76 5.05 -12.81 -19.79
C ARG A 76 5.61 -12.34 -18.45
N ASN A 77 6.19 -13.25 -17.69
CA ASN A 77 6.84 -12.95 -16.43
C ASN A 77 8.12 -12.14 -16.64
N VAL A 78 8.45 -11.31 -15.67
CA VAL A 78 9.72 -10.60 -15.55
C VAL A 78 10.48 -11.17 -14.36
N ILE A 79 11.79 -11.40 -14.53
CA ILE A 79 12.67 -11.87 -13.46
C ILE A 79 13.43 -10.67 -12.93
N ILE A 80 13.38 -10.46 -11.61
CA ILE A 80 14.02 -9.35 -10.91
C ILE A 80 15.10 -9.93 -10.00
N GLU A 81 16.34 -9.46 -10.16
CA GLU A 81 17.43 -9.76 -9.25
C GLU A 81 17.17 -9.08 -7.90
N GLN A 82 17.40 -9.80 -6.81
CA GLN A 82 17.34 -9.26 -5.46
C GLN A 82 18.73 -9.17 -4.87
N SER A 83 19.02 -8.12 -4.10
CA SER A 83 20.30 -7.96 -3.40
C SER A 83 20.58 -9.09 -2.40
N PHE A 84 19.54 -9.70 -1.87
CA PHE A 84 19.59 -10.84 -0.96
C PHE A 84 18.44 -11.81 -1.28
N GLY A 85 18.74 -13.11 -1.38
CA GLY A 85 17.76 -14.15 -1.64
C GLY A 85 17.66 -14.57 -3.11
N ALA A 86 16.64 -15.37 -3.44
CA ALA A 86 16.40 -15.85 -4.80
C ALA A 86 15.82 -14.73 -5.68
N PRO A 87 16.06 -14.75 -7.01
CA PRO A 87 15.39 -13.82 -7.93
C PRO A 87 13.86 -13.89 -7.82
N LYS A 88 13.19 -12.73 -7.82
CA LYS A 88 11.72 -12.67 -7.82
C LYS A 88 11.21 -12.80 -9.25
N VAL A 89 10.25 -13.71 -9.46
CA VAL A 89 9.50 -13.85 -10.72
C VAL A 89 8.13 -13.23 -10.52
N THR A 90 7.71 -12.30 -11.37
CA THR A 90 6.44 -11.59 -11.23
C THR A 90 5.86 -11.13 -12.57
N LYS A 91 4.55 -10.95 -12.63
CA LYS A 91 3.82 -10.23 -13.67
C LYS A 91 3.28 -8.89 -13.20
N ASP A 92 3.35 -8.60 -11.89
CA ASP A 92 2.86 -7.35 -11.33
C ASP A 92 3.64 -6.15 -11.85
N GLY A 93 2.91 -5.22 -12.49
CA GLY A 93 3.50 -4.04 -13.13
C GLY A 93 4.13 -3.07 -12.13
N VAL A 94 3.57 -2.92 -10.92
CA VAL A 94 4.12 -2.02 -9.90
C VAL A 94 5.43 -2.57 -9.33
N THR A 95 5.52 -3.87 -9.09
CA THR A 95 6.75 -4.52 -8.63
C THR A 95 7.86 -4.39 -9.67
N VAL A 96 7.56 -4.63 -10.95
CA VAL A 96 8.53 -4.44 -12.05
C VAL A 96 8.97 -2.99 -12.13
N ALA A 97 8.04 -2.03 -12.10
CA ALA A 97 8.37 -0.61 -12.15
C ALA A 97 9.28 -0.18 -10.98
N LYS A 98 8.96 -0.60 -9.75
CA LYS A 98 9.75 -0.28 -8.54
C LYS A 98 11.19 -0.76 -8.60
N SER A 99 11.45 -1.90 -9.23
CA SER A 99 12.77 -2.52 -9.29
C SER A 99 13.74 -1.83 -10.25
N ILE A 100 13.25 -0.99 -11.19
CA ILE A 100 14.06 -0.37 -12.23
C ILE A 100 14.68 0.93 -11.73
N GLU A 101 15.99 1.01 -11.67
CA GLU A 101 16.75 2.24 -11.41
C GLU A 101 17.83 2.44 -12.47
N PHE A 102 17.95 3.69 -12.93
CA PHE A 102 18.94 4.06 -13.94
C PHE A 102 20.12 4.82 -13.33
N LYS A 103 21.33 4.54 -13.81
CA LYS A 103 22.56 5.27 -13.42
C LYS A 103 22.49 6.74 -13.83
N ASP A 104 21.92 7.05 -14.99
CA ASP A 104 21.69 8.40 -15.45
C ASP A 104 20.59 9.06 -14.61
N ARG A 105 20.94 10.11 -13.89
CA ARG A 105 20.04 10.82 -12.96
C ARG A 105 18.83 11.44 -13.65
N VAL A 106 19.02 12.07 -14.83
CA VAL A 106 17.91 12.70 -15.57
C VAL A 106 16.93 11.64 -16.08
N LYS A 107 17.48 10.56 -16.63
CA LYS A 107 16.70 9.39 -17.06
C LYS A 107 15.94 8.77 -15.89
N ASN A 108 16.60 8.70 -14.72
CA ASN A 108 15.97 8.15 -13.51
C ASN A 108 14.83 9.02 -12.97
N VAL A 109 14.90 10.36 -13.14
CA VAL A 109 13.77 11.25 -12.80
C VAL A 109 12.53 10.91 -13.62
N GLY A 110 12.66 10.70 -14.95
CA GLY A 110 11.54 10.27 -15.79
C GLY A 110 10.94 8.93 -15.33
N ALA A 111 11.80 7.95 -15.06
CA ALA A 111 11.38 6.66 -14.53
C ALA A 111 10.68 6.78 -13.16
N SER A 112 11.20 7.63 -12.26
CA SER A 112 10.62 7.85 -10.93
C SER A 112 9.21 8.45 -10.98
N LEU A 113 8.94 9.32 -11.95
CA LEU A 113 7.60 9.88 -12.16
C LEU A 113 6.62 8.80 -12.64
N VAL A 114 7.05 7.88 -13.52
CA VAL A 114 6.21 6.74 -13.93
C VAL A 114 5.97 5.77 -12.75
N LYS A 115 6.98 5.54 -11.90
CA LYS A 115 6.80 4.76 -10.67
C LYS A 115 5.75 5.39 -9.75
N GLN A 116 5.70 6.73 -9.65
CA GLN A 116 4.67 7.42 -8.88
C GLN A 116 3.27 7.18 -9.44
N VAL A 117 3.12 7.18 -10.78
CA VAL A 117 1.84 6.82 -11.43
C VAL A 117 1.44 5.39 -11.06
N ALA A 118 2.34 4.42 -11.25
CA ALA A 118 2.05 3.03 -10.93
C ALA A 118 1.68 2.84 -9.45
N ASN A 119 2.37 3.53 -8.52
CA ASN A 119 2.05 3.49 -7.10
C ASN A 119 0.69 4.12 -6.79
N ALA A 120 0.39 5.32 -7.33
CA ALA A 120 -0.89 5.99 -7.11
C ALA A 120 -2.08 5.15 -7.60
N THR A 121 -1.95 4.55 -8.77
CA THR A 121 -2.97 3.63 -9.32
C THR A 121 -3.13 2.39 -8.43
N ASN A 122 -2.02 1.80 -7.96
CA ASN A 122 -2.06 0.67 -7.04
C ASN A 122 -2.72 1.03 -5.71
N ASP A 123 -2.37 2.17 -5.12
CA ASP A 123 -2.91 2.62 -3.82
C ASP A 123 -4.41 2.93 -3.90
N THR A 124 -4.90 3.40 -5.06
CA THR A 124 -6.31 3.80 -5.25
C THR A 124 -7.20 2.66 -5.72
N ALA A 125 -6.73 1.85 -6.67
CA ALA A 125 -7.52 0.81 -7.33
C ALA A 125 -6.99 -0.60 -7.09
N GLY A 126 -5.75 -0.76 -6.65
CA GLY A 126 -5.09 -2.03 -6.34
C GLY A 126 -4.77 -2.90 -7.55
N ASP A 127 -5.06 -2.44 -8.77
CA ASP A 127 -4.79 -3.10 -10.05
C ASP A 127 -4.65 -2.04 -11.15
N GLY A 128 -4.32 -2.43 -12.40
CA GLY A 128 -4.23 -1.54 -13.57
C GLY A 128 -2.90 -0.80 -13.71
N THR A 129 -1.91 -1.12 -12.91
CA THR A 129 -0.59 -0.45 -12.88
C THR A 129 0.15 -0.53 -14.21
N THR A 130 0.06 -1.67 -14.91
CA THR A 130 0.61 -1.86 -16.26
C THR A 130 -0.08 -0.95 -17.29
N CYS A 131 -1.41 -0.84 -17.22
CA CYS A 131 -2.19 0.04 -18.11
C CYS A 131 -1.82 1.51 -17.88
N ALA A 132 -1.73 1.96 -16.62
CA ALA A 132 -1.31 3.31 -16.26
C ALA A 132 0.08 3.65 -16.77
N THR A 133 1.03 2.73 -16.64
CA THR A 133 2.41 2.88 -17.12
C THR A 133 2.46 3.03 -18.66
N VAL A 134 1.72 2.20 -19.38
CA VAL A 134 1.64 2.22 -20.85
C VAL A 134 0.99 3.50 -21.36
N LEU A 135 -0.10 3.94 -20.71
CA LEU A 135 -0.77 5.21 -21.02
C LEU A 135 0.15 6.41 -20.77
N THR A 136 0.88 6.42 -19.64
CA THR A 136 1.85 7.47 -19.30
C THR A 136 2.89 7.64 -20.39
N LYS A 137 3.49 6.52 -20.85
CA LYS A 137 4.45 6.53 -21.97
C LYS A 137 3.82 7.12 -23.23
N ALA A 138 2.62 6.66 -23.61
CA ALA A 138 1.97 7.08 -24.83
C ALA A 138 1.63 8.59 -24.81
N ILE A 139 1.06 9.09 -23.73
CA ILE A 139 0.71 10.51 -23.57
C ILE A 139 1.96 11.38 -23.58
N PHE A 140 3.00 11.01 -22.83
CA PHE A 140 4.22 11.79 -22.72
C PHE A 140 5.02 11.81 -24.04
N ALA A 141 5.10 10.68 -24.74
CA ALA A 141 5.78 10.59 -26.03
C ALA A 141 5.13 11.51 -27.09
N GLU A 142 3.81 11.50 -27.20
CA GLU A 142 3.07 12.37 -28.11
C GLU A 142 3.14 13.85 -27.66
N GLY A 143 3.07 14.10 -26.33
CA GLY A 143 3.27 15.43 -25.76
C GLY A 143 4.63 16.03 -26.11
N CYS A 144 5.72 15.27 -25.97
CA CYS A 144 7.06 15.70 -26.35
C CYS A 144 7.17 16.07 -27.83
N LYS A 145 6.56 15.29 -28.74
CA LYS A 145 6.53 15.59 -30.17
C LYS A 145 5.83 16.91 -30.45
N SER A 146 4.68 17.13 -29.80
CA SER A 146 3.86 18.33 -29.98
C SER A 146 4.57 19.58 -29.48
N VAL A 147 5.22 19.53 -28.31
CA VAL A 147 6.01 20.66 -27.79
C VAL A 147 7.24 20.91 -28.67
N ALA A 148 7.92 19.86 -29.17
CA ALA A 148 9.03 20.02 -30.10
C ALA A 148 8.60 20.64 -31.45
N ALA A 149 7.35 20.45 -31.85
CA ALA A 149 6.75 21.11 -33.01
C ALA A 149 6.36 22.58 -32.77
N GLY A 150 6.60 23.11 -31.56
CA GLY A 150 6.37 24.52 -31.23
C GLY A 150 4.98 24.84 -30.66
N MET A 151 4.21 23.84 -30.25
CA MET A 151 2.89 24.04 -29.64
C MET A 151 3.00 24.52 -28.19
N ASN A 152 2.02 25.29 -27.73
CA ASN A 152 1.98 25.81 -26.37
C ASN A 152 1.69 24.68 -25.38
N ALA A 153 2.69 24.36 -24.54
CA ALA A 153 2.62 23.27 -23.57
C ALA A 153 1.45 23.41 -22.58
N MET A 154 1.08 24.64 -22.20
CA MET A 154 -0.03 24.91 -21.26
C MET A 154 -1.40 24.68 -21.91
N ASP A 155 -1.54 24.98 -23.20
CA ASP A 155 -2.77 24.70 -23.93
C ASP A 155 -2.90 23.22 -24.28
N LEU A 156 -1.79 22.53 -24.59
CA LEU A 156 -1.74 21.07 -24.68
C LEU A 156 -2.26 20.43 -23.39
N ARG A 157 -1.75 20.87 -22.23
CA ARG A 157 -2.19 20.37 -20.91
C ARG A 157 -3.70 20.58 -20.70
N ARG A 158 -4.24 21.75 -21.04
CA ARG A 158 -5.68 22.02 -20.95
C ARG A 158 -6.48 21.07 -21.84
N GLY A 159 -6.02 20.85 -23.08
CA GLY A 159 -6.63 19.90 -24.01
C GLY A 159 -6.60 18.46 -23.48
N ILE A 160 -5.49 18.03 -22.90
CA ILE A 160 -5.35 16.72 -22.24
C ILE A 160 -6.39 16.59 -21.11
N SER A 161 -6.47 17.58 -20.19
CA SER A 161 -7.43 17.52 -19.08
C SER A 161 -8.88 17.47 -19.58
N MET A 162 -9.26 18.30 -20.55
CA MET A 162 -10.60 18.28 -21.14
C MET A 162 -10.95 16.92 -21.77
N ALA A 163 -9.98 16.29 -22.45
CA ALA A 163 -10.17 14.98 -23.05
C ALA A 163 -10.37 13.89 -21.99
N VAL A 164 -9.57 13.91 -20.91
CA VAL A 164 -9.69 12.95 -19.81
C VAL A 164 -11.04 13.06 -19.13
N ASP A 165 -11.52 14.28 -18.83
CA ASP A 165 -12.82 14.51 -18.21
C ASP A 165 -13.97 13.99 -19.09
N ALA A 166 -13.89 14.20 -20.40
CA ALA A 166 -14.86 13.70 -21.36
C ALA A 166 -14.87 12.16 -21.43
N VAL A 167 -13.68 11.53 -21.46
CA VAL A 167 -13.54 10.07 -21.46
C VAL A 167 -14.06 9.45 -20.16
N VAL A 168 -13.70 10.02 -19.00
CA VAL A 168 -14.19 9.56 -17.69
C VAL A 168 -15.72 9.64 -17.62
N THR A 169 -16.30 10.71 -18.12
CA THR A 169 -17.77 10.87 -18.16
C THR A 169 -18.43 9.82 -19.05
N ASN A 170 -17.83 9.54 -20.22
CA ASN A 170 -18.32 8.50 -21.12
C ASN A 170 -18.20 7.11 -20.50
N LEU A 171 -17.05 6.78 -19.90
CA LEU A 171 -16.83 5.48 -19.22
C LEU A 171 -17.84 5.26 -18.09
N LYS A 172 -18.14 6.29 -17.29
CA LYS A 172 -19.19 6.21 -16.24
C LYS A 172 -20.57 5.94 -16.83
N GLY A 173 -20.87 6.47 -18.00
CA GLY A 173 -22.13 6.20 -18.73
C GLY A 173 -22.21 4.78 -19.30
N MET A 174 -21.07 4.14 -19.58
CA MET A 174 -20.99 2.75 -20.07
C MET A 174 -21.00 1.71 -18.95
N ALA A 175 -20.73 2.13 -17.71
CA ALA A 175 -20.57 1.24 -16.58
C ALA A 175 -21.84 0.45 -16.26
N ARG A 176 -21.66 -0.83 -15.93
CA ARG A 176 -22.72 -1.76 -15.49
C ARG A 176 -22.40 -2.22 -14.08
N MET A 177 -23.34 -2.07 -13.14
CA MET A 177 -23.13 -2.53 -11.76
C MET A 177 -23.20 -4.04 -11.68
N ILE A 178 -22.30 -4.63 -10.90
CA ILE A 178 -22.26 -6.07 -10.64
C ILE A 178 -23.35 -6.46 -9.65
N SER A 179 -24.14 -7.47 -10.01
CA SER A 179 -25.23 -8.01 -9.19
C SER A 179 -25.02 -9.46 -8.76
N THR A 180 -24.32 -10.26 -9.54
CA THR A 180 -24.21 -11.71 -9.37
C THR A 180 -22.82 -12.16 -8.90
N SER A 181 -22.79 -13.29 -8.16
CA SER A 181 -21.54 -13.94 -7.74
C SER A 181 -20.71 -14.44 -8.94
N GLU A 182 -21.37 -14.76 -10.07
CA GLU A 182 -20.69 -15.20 -11.29
C GLU A 182 -19.95 -14.06 -11.97
N GLU A 183 -20.52 -12.83 -12.02
CA GLU A 183 -19.82 -11.65 -12.53
C GLU A 183 -18.60 -11.30 -11.66
N ILE A 184 -18.73 -11.46 -10.34
CA ILE A 184 -17.61 -11.32 -9.40
C ILE A 184 -16.49 -12.31 -9.74
N ALA A 185 -16.84 -13.59 -9.94
CA ALA A 185 -15.89 -14.63 -10.32
C ALA A 185 -15.22 -14.34 -11.68
N GLN A 186 -15.95 -13.78 -12.65
CA GLN A 186 -15.41 -13.40 -13.95
C GLN A 186 -14.36 -12.28 -13.82
N VAL A 187 -14.65 -11.20 -13.08
CA VAL A 187 -13.67 -10.13 -12.83
C VAL A 187 -12.42 -10.69 -12.17
N GLY A 188 -12.58 -11.48 -11.10
CA GLY A 188 -11.46 -12.12 -10.42
C GLY A 188 -10.64 -13.04 -11.35
N THR A 189 -11.30 -13.77 -12.24
CA THR A 189 -10.65 -14.64 -13.22
C THR A 189 -9.81 -13.83 -14.22
N ILE A 190 -10.33 -12.72 -14.75
CA ILE A 190 -9.61 -11.88 -15.70
C ILE A 190 -8.38 -11.24 -15.07
N SER A 191 -8.53 -10.64 -13.88
CA SER A 191 -7.40 -10.06 -13.15
C SER A 191 -6.38 -11.12 -12.73
N ALA A 192 -6.83 -12.36 -12.42
CA ALA A 192 -5.96 -13.51 -12.17
C ALA A 192 -5.35 -14.15 -13.44
N ASN A 193 -5.29 -13.45 -14.58
CA ASN A 193 -4.76 -13.95 -15.86
C ASN A 193 -5.48 -15.20 -16.43
N GLY A 194 -6.76 -15.36 -16.17
CA GLY A 194 -7.60 -16.46 -16.68
C GLY A 194 -7.70 -17.67 -15.75
N GLU A 195 -7.14 -17.61 -14.54
CA GLU A 195 -7.28 -18.68 -13.53
C GLU A 195 -8.66 -18.61 -12.85
N ARG A 196 -9.60 -19.41 -13.35
CA ARG A 196 -10.98 -19.45 -12.87
C ARG A 196 -11.09 -19.85 -11.40
N GLU A 197 -10.21 -20.72 -10.93
CA GLU A 197 -10.16 -21.16 -9.53
C GLU A 197 -10.02 -19.98 -8.55
N ILE A 198 -9.15 -19.02 -8.88
CA ILE A 198 -8.94 -17.80 -8.07
C ILE A 198 -10.20 -16.94 -8.06
N GLY A 199 -10.83 -16.72 -9.22
CA GLY A 199 -12.05 -15.93 -9.32
C GLY A 199 -13.21 -16.54 -8.52
N GLU A 200 -13.40 -17.86 -8.62
CA GLU A 200 -14.42 -18.58 -7.85
C GLU A 200 -14.14 -18.56 -6.35
N LEU A 201 -12.87 -18.64 -5.94
CA LEU A 201 -12.47 -18.58 -4.55
C LEU A 201 -12.79 -17.19 -3.94
N ILE A 202 -12.49 -16.11 -4.67
CA ILE A 202 -12.81 -14.74 -4.26
C ILE A 202 -14.33 -14.53 -4.18
N ALA A 203 -15.08 -15.01 -5.18
CA ALA A 203 -16.54 -14.92 -5.19
C ALA A 203 -17.17 -15.65 -4.00
N LYS A 204 -16.70 -16.86 -3.68
CA LYS A 204 -17.13 -17.62 -2.49
C LYS A 204 -16.75 -16.90 -1.18
N ALA A 205 -15.58 -16.25 -1.13
CA ALA A 205 -15.19 -15.47 0.03
C ALA A 205 -16.14 -14.28 0.23
N MET A 206 -16.42 -13.51 -0.84
CA MET A 206 -17.35 -12.39 -0.79
C MET A 206 -18.80 -12.80 -0.49
N GLU A 207 -19.23 -13.98 -0.91
CA GLU A 207 -20.55 -14.51 -0.56
C GLU A 207 -20.67 -14.82 0.93
N LYS A 208 -19.60 -15.35 1.56
CA LYS A 208 -19.58 -15.69 2.99
C LYS A 208 -19.47 -14.49 3.91
N VAL A 209 -18.59 -13.51 3.59
CA VAL A 209 -18.35 -12.34 4.46
C VAL A 209 -19.10 -11.09 4.01
N GLY A 210 -19.83 -11.17 2.89
CA GLY A 210 -20.53 -10.02 2.30
C GLY A 210 -19.64 -9.18 1.38
N LYS A 211 -20.27 -8.27 0.60
CA LYS A 211 -19.57 -7.40 -0.37
C LYS A 211 -18.58 -6.44 0.31
N GLU A 212 -18.89 -6.01 1.50
CA GLU A 212 -18.09 -5.10 2.36
C GLU A 212 -17.15 -5.87 3.30
N GLY A 213 -17.22 -7.21 3.28
CA GLY A 213 -16.48 -8.09 4.18
C GLY A 213 -14.97 -8.02 3.99
N VAL A 214 -14.26 -8.33 5.06
CA VAL A 214 -12.80 -8.33 5.05
C VAL A 214 -12.29 -9.66 4.48
N ILE A 215 -11.47 -9.57 3.44
CA ILE A 215 -10.78 -10.72 2.85
C ILE A 215 -9.29 -10.46 2.95
N THR A 216 -8.55 -11.38 3.55
CA THR A 216 -7.09 -11.33 3.71
C THR A 216 -6.44 -12.49 2.99
N ILE A 217 -5.17 -12.34 2.63
CA ILE A 217 -4.39 -13.36 1.92
C ILE A 217 -3.23 -13.77 2.81
N ALA A 218 -3.12 -15.08 3.06
CA ALA A 218 -2.06 -15.69 3.85
C ALA A 218 -1.31 -16.75 3.04
N ASP A 219 -0.10 -17.08 3.48
CA ASP A 219 0.65 -18.20 2.90
C ASP A 219 0.04 -19.52 3.39
N GLY A 220 -0.27 -20.42 2.47
CA GLY A 220 -0.76 -21.75 2.76
C GLY A 220 0.37 -22.74 2.96
N ASN A 221 0.10 -23.80 3.72
CA ASN A 221 1.05 -24.88 3.95
C ASN A 221 0.82 -26.07 3.00
N THR A 222 -0.18 -25.98 2.11
CA THR A 222 -0.59 -27.02 1.17
C THR A 222 -0.27 -26.63 -0.27
N LEU A 223 -0.45 -27.56 -1.22
CA LEU A 223 -0.28 -27.27 -2.64
C LEU A 223 -1.50 -26.55 -3.25
N TYR A 224 -2.63 -26.56 -2.55
CA TYR A 224 -3.92 -26.03 -3.02
C TYR A 224 -4.27 -24.73 -2.30
N ASN A 225 -5.09 -23.92 -2.96
CA ASN A 225 -5.66 -22.73 -2.35
C ASN A 225 -6.83 -23.11 -1.45
N GLU A 226 -6.92 -22.53 -0.26
CA GLU A 226 -7.95 -22.82 0.72
C GLU A 226 -8.65 -21.53 1.16
N LEU A 227 -9.96 -21.62 1.41
CA LEU A 227 -10.76 -20.52 1.98
C LEU A 227 -11.18 -20.89 3.40
N GLU A 228 -10.70 -20.16 4.35
CA GLU A 228 -11.12 -20.22 5.74
C GLU A 228 -11.86 -18.93 6.12
N VAL A 229 -12.94 -19.05 6.88
CA VAL A 229 -13.62 -17.88 7.45
C VAL A 229 -13.47 -17.95 8.95
N VAL A 230 -12.83 -16.93 9.50
CA VAL A 230 -12.51 -16.83 10.92
C VAL A 230 -13.23 -15.65 11.55
N GLU A 231 -13.49 -15.74 12.83
CA GLU A 231 -13.99 -14.60 13.60
C GLU A 231 -12.88 -13.55 13.70
N GLY A 232 -13.17 -12.31 13.33
CA GLY A 232 -12.15 -11.27 13.30
C GLY A 232 -12.69 -9.91 12.89
N MET A 233 -11.84 -8.90 13.00
CA MET A 233 -12.17 -7.52 12.66
C MET A 233 -10.99 -6.83 11.96
N LYS A 234 -11.31 -5.95 11.02
CA LYS A 234 -10.36 -5.01 10.44
C LYS A 234 -10.60 -3.60 10.98
N LEU A 235 -9.54 -2.98 11.48
CA LEU A 235 -9.51 -1.57 11.85
C LEU A 235 -8.82 -0.79 10.72
N ASP A 236 -9.43 0.31 10.26
CA ASP A 236 -8.90 1.17 9.19
C ASP A 236 -7.85 2.15 9.75
N ARG A 237 -6.93 1.63 10.55
CA ARG A 237 -5.80 2.34 11.15
C ARG A 237 -4.63 1.38 11.27
N GLY A 238 -3.46 1.83 10.83
CA GLY A 238 -2.21 1.08 10.92
C GLY A 238 -1.32 1.54 12.07
N TYR A 239 -0.07 1.09 12.05
CA TYR A 239 0.88 1.41 13.10
C TYR A 239 1.22 2.91 13.16
N ILE A 240 1.40 3.43 14.38
CA ILE A 240 1.76 4.84 14.59
C ILE A 240 3.20 5.13 14.11
N SER A 241 4.09 4.13 14.15
CA SER A 241 5.49 4.31 13.77
C SER A 241 6.03 3.10 13.01
N PRO A 242 6.79 3.33 11.90
CA PRO A 242 7.46 2.26 11.16
C PRO A 242 8.44 1.43 11.98
N TYR A 243 8.92 1.95 13.10
CA TYR A 243 9.80 1.20 14.02
C TYR A 243 9.12 0.00 14.68
N PHE A 244 7.79 -0.11 14.61
CA PHE A 244 7.04 -1.28 15.09
C PHE A 244 7.03 -2.46 14.12
N VAL A 245 7.44 -2.28 12.88
CA VAL A 245 7.52 -3.33 11.86
C VAL A 245 8.36 -4.51 12.37
N THR A 246 7.82 -5.72 12.26
CA THR A 246 8.52 -6.98 12.61
C THR A 246 9.02 -7.68 11.36
N ASN A 247 8.26 -7.65 10.27
CA ASN A 247 8.62 -8.23 8.99
C ASN A 247 9.01 -7.12 7.99
N GLN A 248 10.32 -6.94 7.79
CA GLN A 248 10.83 -5.89 6.90
C GLN A 248 10.52 -6.12 5.41
N LYS A 249 10.31 -7.37 5.00
CA LYS A 249 9.96 -7.69 3.60
C LYS A 249 8.55 -7.20 3.27
N THR A 250 7.58 -7.46 4.15
CA THR A 250 6.17 -7.09 3.97
C THR A 250 5.82 -5.72 4.51
N GLN A 251 6.73 -5.07 5.25
CA GLN A 251 6.50 -3.81 5.99
C GLN A 251 5.31 -3.90 6.96
N LYS A 252 5.09 -5.08 7.53
CA LYS A 252 4.00 -5.35 8.47
C LYS A 252 4.53 -5.68 9.86
N CYS A 253 3.71 -5.43 10.87
CA CYS A 253 3.91 -5.91 12.22
C CYS A 253 3.00 -7.11 12.45
N GLU A 254 3.58 -8.29 12.61
CA GLU A 254 2.89 -9.55 12.82
C GLU A 254 3.09 -9.96 14.28
N LEU A 255 1.97 -10.13 15.00
CA LEU A 255 1.94 -10.48 16.42
C LEU A 255 1.10 -11.74 16.61
N GLU A 256 1.69 -12.78 17.19
CA GLU A 256 1.04 -14.05 17.51
C GLU A 256 0.65 -14.05 18.99
N ASP A 257 -0.61 -14.30 19.28
CA ASP A 257 -1.18 -14.34 20.63
C ASP A 257 -0.82 -13.13 21.51
N PRO A 258 -1.03 -11.88 20.98
CA PRO A 258 -0.64 -10.68 21.71
C PRO A 258 -1.58 -10.38 22.88
N LEU A 259 -1.04 -9.73 23.90
CA LEU A 259 -1.83 -8.99 24.86
C LEU A 259 -2.36 -7.71 24.17
N ILE A 260 -3.64 -7.43 24.30
CA ILE A 260 -4.23 -6.20 23.69
C ILE A 260 -4.64 -5.26 24.83
N LEU A 261 -4.08 -4.05 24.81
CA LEU A 261 -4.51 -2.95 25.66
C LEU A 261 -5.40 -2.02 24.82
N ILE A 262 -6.65 -1.83 25.26
CA ILE A 262 -7.61 -0.93 24.62
C ILE A 262 -7.84 0.26 25.56
N HIS A 263 -7.50 1.48 25.10
CA HIS A 263 -7.63 2.71 25.89
C HIS A 263 -8.37 3.80 25.12
N ASP A 264 -9.29 4.49 25.77
CA ASP A 264 -10.16 5.49 25.12
C ASP A 264 -9.52 6.87 24.94
N LYS A 265 -8.43 7.17 25.66
CA LYS A 265 -7.74 8.46 25.66
C LYS A 265 -6.33 8.38 25.08
N LYS A 266 -5.70 9.56 25.03
CA LYS A 266 -4.28 9.68 24.66
C LYS A 266 -3.38 9.17 25.77
N ILE A 267 -2.32 8.48 25.41
CA ILE A 267 -1.29 8.03 26.34
C ILE A 267 -0.11 9.01 26.24
N SER A 268 0.03 9.85 27.27
CA SER A 268 1.11 10.84 27.37
C SER A 268 2.21 10.40 28.33
N ASN A 269 1.82 9.76 29.46
CA ASN A 269 2.74 9.41 30.53
C ASN A 269 3.19 7.94 30.45
N MET A 270 4.49 7.72 30.38
CA MET A 270 5.08 6.37 30.37
C MET A 270 4.99 5.63 31.70
N HIS A 271 4.95 6.33 32.83
CA HIS A 271 4.86 5.65 34.14
C HIS A 271 3.62 4.76 34.23
N ALA A 272 2.51 5.22 33.65
CA ALA A 272 1.27 4.45 33.57
C ALA A 272 1.41 3.15 32.74
N MET A 273 2.31 3.14 31.75
CA MET A 273 2.54 1.98 30.88
C MET A 273 3.53 0.96 31.42
N VAL A 274 4.30 1.29 32.48
CA VAL A 274 5.35 0.41 33.02
C VAL A 274 4.78 -0.93 33.46
N LYS A 275 3.65 -0.93 34.16
CA LYS A 275 2.99 -2.18 34.58
C LYS A 275 2.59 -3.07 33.43
N VAL A 276 2.02 -2.49 32.37
CA VAL A 276 1.57 -3.23 31.19
C VAL A 276 2.76 -3.84 30.46
N LEU A 277 3.86 -3.08 30.33
CA LEU A 277 5.11 -3.59 29.75
C LEU A 277 5.75 -4.68 30.61
N GLU A 278 5.74 -4.53 31.92
CA GLU A 278 6.22 -5.58 32.83
C GLU A 278 5.38 -6.86 32.74
N MET A 279 4.05 -6.74 32.59
CA MET A 279 3.18 -7.91 32.38
C MET A 279 3.49 -8.61 31.06
N ALA A 280 3.67 -7.86 29.98
CA ALA A 280 4.05 -8.41 28.68
C ALA A 280 5.41 -9.12 28.74
N LEU A 281 6.38 -8.52 29.43
CA LEU A 281 7.71 -9.12 29.66
C LEU A 281 7.63 -10.40 30.49
N LYS A 282 6.90 -10.39 31.60
CA LYS A 282 6.75 -11.56 32.48
C LYS A 282 6.08 -12.74 31.77
N LYS A 283 5.09 -12.45 30.90
CA LYS A 283 4.38 -13.47 30.11
C LYS A 283 5.08 -13.81 28.80
N GLN A 284 6.12 -13.08 28.42
CA GLN A 284 6.83 -13.22 27.14
C GLN A 284 5.91 -13.14 25.91
N LYS A 285 4.80 -12.40 26.02
CA LYS A 285 3.83 -12.20 24.94
C LYS A 285 4.02 -10.86 24.24
N PRO A 286 3.73 -10.79 22.93
CA PRO A 286 3.65 -9.52 22.23
C PRO A 286 2.59 -8.59 22.83
N LEU A 287 2.72 -7.29 22.62
CA LEU A 287 1.77 -6.30 23.12
C LEU A 287 1.24 -5.44 21.96
N LEU A 288 -0.08 -5.41 21.79
CA LEU A 288 -0.77 -4.47 20.93
C LEU A 288 -1.42 -3.39 21.80
N ILE A 289 -1.20 -2.13 21.46
CA ILE A 289 -1.82 -0.98 22.14
C ILE A 289 -2.75 -0.30 21.14
N VAL A 290 -4.02 -0.19 21.47
CA VAL A 290 -5.02 0.57 20.70
C VAL A 290 -5.49 1.73 21.57
N ALA A 291 -5.10 2.95 21.20
CA ALA A 291 -5.40 4.16 21.96
C ALA A 291 -5.81 5.32 21.03
N GLU A 292 -6.40 6.38 21.59
CA GLU A 292 -6.71 7.58 20.80
C GLU A 292 -5.47 8.13 20.10
N ASP A 293 -4.38 8.30 20.82
CA ASP A 293 -3.05 8.66 20.30
C ASP A 293 -1.94 8.32 21.31
N LEU A 294 -0.69 8.27 20.84
CA LEU A 294 0.50 8.20 21.69
C LEU A 294 1.33 9.45 21.50
N GLU A 295 1.63 10.13 22.61
CA GLU A 295 2.53 11.29 22.57
C GLU A 295 3.98 10.86 22.36
N SER A 296 4.80 11.79 21.87
CA SER A 296 6.17 11.51 21.44
C SER A 296 7.05 10.87 22.52
N GLU A 297 6.82 11.19 23.80
CA GLU A 297 7.57 10.64 24.94
C GLU A 297 7.23 9.16 25.15
N ALA A 298 5.93 8.83 25.17
CA ALA A 298 5.45 7.46 25.31
C ALA A 298 5.87 6.60 24.10
N LEU A 299 5.74 7.14 22.89
CA LEU A 299 6.15 6.48 21.65
C LEU A 299 7.67 6.18 21.63
N GLY A 300 8.50 7.18 21.99
CA GLY A 300 9.95 7.02 22.05
C GLY A 300 10.38 5.93 23.01
N THR A 301 9.73 5.85 24.18
CA THR A 301 10.05 4.83 25.18
C THR A 301 9.59 3.44 24.75
N LEU A 302 8.45 3.29 24.09
CA LEU A 302 8.04 2.00 23.51
C LEU A 302 9.04 1.51 22.47
N ILE A 303 9.51 2.39 21.58
CA ILE A 303 10.52 2.06 20.57
C ILE A 303 11.84 1.65 21.25
N LEU A 304 12.28 2.37 22.28
CA LEU A 304 13.50 2.02 23.03
C LEU A 304 13.38 0.65 23.71
N ASN A 305 12.24 0.33 24.33
CA ASN A 305 12.00 -0.97 24.94
C ASN A 305 11.97 -2.09 23.89
N LYS A 306 11.37 -1.87 22.73
CA LYS A 306 11.44 -2.83 21.62
C LYS A 306 12.88 -3.11 21.20
N LEU A 307 13.71 -2.06 21.04
CA LEU A 307 15.09 -2.20 20.58
C LEU A 307 16.03 -2.81 21.66
N ARG A 308 15.82 -2.49 22.94
CA ARG A 308 16.71 -2.92 24.03
C ARG A 308 16.26 -4.22 24.68
N ALA A 309 14.97 -4.36 24.96
CA ALA A 309 14.41 -5.52 25.66
C ALA A 309 13.87 -6.60 24.70
N GLY A 310 13.83 -6.35 23.39
CA GLY A 310 13.34 -7.30 22.40
C GLY A 310 11.85 -7.59 22.45
N ILE A 311 11.06 -6.77 23.18
CA ILE A 311 9.61 -6.95 23.28
C ILE A 311 8.98 -6.66 21.92
N LYS A 312 8.14 -7.55 21.41
CA LYS A 312 7.33 -7.29 20.24
C LYS A 312 6.15 -6.40 20.66
N VAL A 313 6.26 -5.09 20.40
CA VAL A 313 5.20 -4.10 20.71
C VAL A 313 4.77 -3.42 19.42
N CYS A 314 3.46 -3.19 19.29
CA CYS A 314 2.89 -2.36 18.24
C CYS A 314 1.83 -1.42 18.85
N ALA A 315 1.75 -0.20 18.34
CA ALA A 315 0.74 0.76 18.75
C ALA A 315 -0.02 1.29 17.53
N VAL A 316 -1.35 1.35 17.67
CA VAL A 316 -2.31 1.70 16.63
C VAL A 316 -3.24 2.80 17.16
N LYS A 317 -3.63 3.74 16.30
CA LYS A 317 -4.65 4.74 16.66
C LYS A 317 -6.04 4.12 16.60
N ALA A 318 -6.87 4.43 17.59
CA ALA A 318 -8.27 4.01 17.60
C ALA A 318 -9.03 4.59 16.41
N PRO A 319 -9.88 3.80 15.72
CA PRO A 319 -10.67 4.28 14.60
C PRO A 319 -11.84 5.15 15.06
N GLY A 320 -12.18 6.18 14.26
CA GLY A 320 -13.30 7.08 14.53
C GLY A 320 -12.96 8.25 15.47
N PHE A 321 -13.98 9.06 15.79
CA PHE A 321 -13.89 10.24 16.65
C PHE A 321 -15.08 10.27 17.61
N GLY A 322 -14.89 10.87 18.80
CA GLY A 322 -15.95 11.06 19.79
C GLY A 322 -16.64 9.75 20.19
N GLU A 323 -17.97 9.73 20.19
CA GLU A 323 -18.78 8.56 20.58
C GLU A 323 -18.58 7.36 19.63
N ASN A 324 -18.38 7.60 18.34
CA ASN A 324 -18.08 6.53 17.39
C ASN A 324 -16.76 5.80 17.72
N ARG A 325 -15.75 6.53 18.21
CA ARG A 325 -14.49 5.92 18.65
C ARG A 325 -14.71 5.01 19.84
N LYS A 326 -15.44 5.49 20.88
CA LYS A 326 -15.77 4.68 22.05
C LYS A 326 -16.54 3.40 21.67
N ALA A 327 -17.50 3.55 20.76
CA ALA A 327 -18.29 2.44 20.28
C ALA A 327 -17.45 1.40 19.50
N ASN A 328 -16.53 1.84 18.65
CA ASN A 328 -15.59 0.95 17.95
C ASN A 328 -14.63 0.23 18.91
N LEU A 329 -14.14 0.93 19.94
CA LEU A 329 -13.30 0.31 20.98
C LEU A 329 -14.07 -0.73 21.79
N GLN A 330 -15.35 -0.49 22.09
CA GLN A 330 -16.21 -1.49 22.74
C GLN A 330 -16.46 -2.72 21.87
N ASP A 331 -16.70 -2.52 20.56
CA ASP A 331 -16.89 -3.61 19.61
C ASP A 331 -15.60 -4.45 19.53
N LEU A 332 -14.43 -3.79 19.52
CA LEU A 332 -13.13 -4.46 19.57
C LEU A 332 -12.94 -5.25 20.87
N ALA A 333 -13.29 -4.67 22.03
CA ALA A 333 -13.17 -5.34 23.31
C ALA A 333 -14.05 -6.60 23.39
N ILE A 334 -15.28 -6.52 22.90
CA ILE A 334 -16.20 -7.66 22.87
C ILE A 334 -15.67 -8.77 21.93
N LEU A 335 -15.17 -8.39 20.76
CA LEU A 335 -14.60 -9.36 19.81
C LEU A 335 -13.36 -10.07 20.35
N THR A 336 -12.52 -9.31 21.07
CA THR A 336 -11.25 -9.85 21.58
C THR A 336 -11.37 -10.44 22.99
N GLY A 337 -12.50 -10.23 23.67
CA GLY A 337 -12.75 -10.70 25.04
C GLY A 337 -12.02 -9.89 26.12
N GLY A 338 -11.70 -8.62 25.83
CA GLY A 338 -11.06 -7.69 26.74
C GLY A 338 -11.99 -6.60 27.25
N GLU A 339 -11.43 -5.63 27.95
CA GLU A 339 -12.16 -4.45 28.45
C GLU A 339 -11.51 -3.16 27.94
N VAL A 340 -12.35 -2.14 27.74
CA VAL A 340 -11.87 -0.79 27.42
C VAL A 340 -11.46 -0.09 28.70
N VAL A 341 -10.19 0.26 28.84
CA VAL A 341 -9.70 1.04 29.97
C VAL A 341 -10.12 2.49 29.80
N THR A 342 -11.08 2.94 30.62
CA THR A 342 -11.64 4.29 30.58
C THR A 342 -11.66 4.92 31.96
N GLU A 343 -11.23 6.18 32.05
CA GLU A 343 -11.26 6.95 33.30
C GLU A 343 -12.70 7.24 33.78
N GLU A 344 -13.67 7.22 32.88
CA GLU A 344 -15.09 7.44 33.24
C GLU A 344 -15.63 6.36 34.19
N LEU A 345 -15.07 5.15 34.11
CA LEU A 345 -15.36 4.02 34.99
C LEU A 345 -14.39 3.95 36.19
N GLY A 346 -13.53 4.95 36.38
CA GLY A 346 -12.52 4.97 37.44
C GLY A 346 -11.31 4.06 37.16
N MET A 347 -11.18 3.56 35.94
CA MET A 347 -10.04 2.72 35.53
C MET A 347 -8.89 3.60 35.06
N ASN A 348 -7.74 3.50 35.68
CA ASN A 348 -6.51 4.17 35.27
C ASN A 348 -5.48 3.15 34.78
N LEU A 349 -4.63 3.57 33.86
CA LEU A 349 -3.52 2.74 33.34
C LEU A 349 -2.59 2.24 34.46
N ASP A 350 -2.47 2.97 35.57
CA ASP A 350 -1.69 2.59 36.75
C ASP A 350 -2.26 1.36 37.49
N ASN A 351 -3.56 1.08 37.32
CA ASN A 351 -4.29 0.01 38.01
C ASN A 351 -4.75 -1.09 37.06
N VAL A 352 -4.17 -1.19 35.86
CA VAL A 352 -4.49 -2.26 34.91
C VAL A 352 -4.13 -3.61 35.52
N GLU A 353 -5.11 -4.51 35.57
CA GLU A 353 -4.96 -5.89 36.02
C GLU A 353 -4.88 -6.86 34.81
N PRO A 354 -4.30 -8.04 34.99
CA PRO A 354 -4.15 -9.00 33.88
C PRO A 354 -5.44 -9.39 33.17
N HIS A 355 -6.60 -9.34 33.85
CA HIS A 355 -7.90 -9.69 33.27
C HIS A 355 -8.47 -8.59 32.36
N MET A 356 -8.01 -7.33 32.49
CA MET A 356 -8.38 -6.22 31.61
C MET A 356 -7.65 -6.26 30.27
N LEU A 357 -6.51 -6.97 30.21
CA LEU A 357 -5.80 -7.24 28.97
C LEU A 357 -6.38 -8.49 28.34
N VAL A 358 -6.67 -8.41 27.03
CA VAL A 358 -7.07 -9.62 26.28
C VAL A 358 -5.99 -10.68 26.44
N GLU A 359 -6.35 -11.81 26.98
CA GLU A 359 -5.49 -12.98 27.06
C GLU A 359 -6.31 -14.24 26.74
N LEU A 360 -5.81 -15.04 25.80
CA LEU A 360 -6.34 -16.40 25.63
C LEU A 360 -6.04 -17.20 26.90
N VAL A 361 -7.04 -17.34 27.78
CA VAL A 361 -6.95 -18.25 28.91
C VAL A 361 -7.02 -19.65 28.33
N HIS A 362 -5.88 -20.34 28.26
CA HIS A 362 -5.87 -21.79 28.09
C HIS A 362 -6.52 -22.40 29.34
N VAL A 363 -7.82 -22.63 29.28
CA VAL A 363 -8.48 -23.45 30.28
C VAL A 363 -7.99 -24.88 30.02
N TYR A 364 -6.91 -25.26 30.69
CA TYR A 364 -6.62 -26.67 30.91
C TYR A 364 -7.75 -27.19 31.80
N LEU A 365 -8.78 -27.73 31.20
CA LEU A 365 -9.68 -28.65 31.90
C LEU A 365 -8.87 -29.91 32.13
N ASP A 366 -8.30 -29.99 33.35
CA ASP A 366 -7.68 -31.20 33.88
C ASP A 366 -8.83 -32.21 34.08
N TRP A 367 -9.15 -32.92 33.02
CA TRP A 367 -10.15 -33.99 33.01
C TRP A 367 -9.43 -35.33 33.24
N ASP A 368 -8.85 -35.46 34.42
CA ASP A 368 -8.37 -36.73 34.93
C ASP A 368 -9.49 -37.63 35.46
N LEU A 369 -10.72 -37.48 34.93
CA LEU A 369 -11.75 -38.48 35.25
C LEU A 369 -12.84 -38.49 34.13
N LEU A 370 -12.77 -39.40 33.27
CA LEU A 370 -13.74 -40.19 32.49
C LEU A 370 -13.51 -40.21 30.98
N LEU A 371 -13.14 -41.43 30.52
CA LEU A 371 -13.27 -41.98 29.15
C LEU A 371 -12.67 -41.19 27.96
N GLY A 372 -11.48 -41.54 27.60
CA GLY A 372 -11.05 -42.04 26.28
C GLY A 372 -11.53 -41.38 24.98
N CYS A 373 -11.77 -40.07 24.94
CA CYS A 373 -11.88 -39.34 23.67
C CYS A 373 -10.99 -38.09 23.79
N LEU A 374 -9.76 -38.19 23.30
CA LEU A 374 -8.91 -37.05 23.01
C LEU A 374 -9.53 -36.25 21.85
N ILE A 375 -10.39 -35.30 22.13
CA ILE A 375 -10.65 -34.18 21.22
C ILE A 375 -9.75 -33.06 21.73
N GLU A 376 -8.53 -33.00 21.20
CA GLU A 376 -7.70 -31.81 21.28
C GLU A 376 -8.44 -30.70 20.53
N TYR A 377 -9.17 -29.87 21.25
CA TYR A 377 -9.53 -28.55 20.75
C TYR A 377 -8.25 -27.69 20.75
N THR A 378 -7.48 -27.80 19.68
CA THR A 378 -6.42 -26.82 19.39
C THR A 378 -7.10 -25.51 19.05
N LYS A 379 -7.31 -24.64 20.05
CA LYS A 379 -7.75 -23.27 19.80
C LYS A 379 -6.62 -22.59 19.01
N ILE A 380 -6.96 -22.09 17.82
CA ILE A 380 -6.03 -21.35 16.97
C ILE A 380 -5.61 -20.08 17.72
N PRO A 381 -4.31 -19.78 17.84
CA PRO A 381 -3.87 -18.57 18.53
C PRO A 381 -4.32 -17.32 17.80
N MET A 382 -4.75 -16.30 18.53
CA MET A 382 -5.13 -15.00 17.97
C MET A 382 -3.96 -14.41 17.17
N GLN A 383 -4.23 -13.96 15.95
CA GLN A 383 -3.25 -13.34 15.08
C GLN A 383 -3.58 -11.88 14.82
N VAL A 384 -2.61 -11.01 15.00
CA VAL A 384 -2.76 -9.59 14.69
C VAL A 384 -1.71 -9.18 13.67
N THR A 385 -2.18 -8.66 12.55
CA THR A 385 -1.35 -8.12 11.47
C THR A 385 -1.62 -6.64 11.32
N VAL A 386 -0.59 -5.81 11.57
CA VAL A 386 -0.69 -4.35 11.43
C VAL A 386 0.14 -3.90 10.25
N SER A 387 -0.51 -3.25 9.28
CA SER A 387 0.13 -2.57 8.15
C SER A 387 0.29 -1.07 8.44
N LYS A 388 0.71 -0.31 7.44
CA LYS A 388 0.78 1.15 7.52
C LYS A 388 -0.60 1.80 7.70
N ASP A 389 -1.63 1.24 7.07
CA ASP A 389 -2.94 1.86 6.93
C ASP A 389 -4.06 1.08 7.65
N ASP A 390 -3.85 -0.20 7.94
CA ASP A 390 -4.87 -1.07 8.54
C ASP A 390 -4.30 -2.03 9.60
N THR A 391 -5.21 -2.54 10.43
CA THR A 391 -4.95 -3.60 11.43
C THR A 391 -5.99 -4.68 11.28
N VAL A 392 -5.57 -5.91 11.09
CA VAL A 392 -6.43 -7.10 11.00
C VAL A 392 -6.20 -7.96 12.23
N ILE A 393 -7.28 -8.29 12.92
CA ILE A 393 -7.32 -9.17 14.09
C ILE A 393 -8.10 -10.40 13.71
N LEU A 394 -7.49 -11.57 13.82
CA LEU A 394 -8.07 -12.87 13.50
C LEU A 394 -8.19 -13.71 14.77
N ASP A 395 -9.22 -14.53 14.85
CA ASP A 395 -9.45 -15.48 15.94
C ASP A 395 -9.51 -14.79 17.32
N GLY A 396 -10.36 -13.77 17.45
CA GLY A 396 -10.59 -13.07 18.72
C GLY A 396 -11.06 -14.03 19.82
N ALA A 397 -10.71 -13.74 21.08
CA ALA A 397 -11.06 -14.55 22.25
C ALA A 397 -12.48 -14.30 22.78
N GLY A 398 -13.26 -13.40 22.13
CA GLY A 398 -14.59 -13.00 22.56
C GLY A 398 -15.60 -14.17 22.56
N ASP A 399 -16.60 -14.08 23.45
CA ASP A 399 -17.68 -15.03 23.48
C ASP A 399 -18.68 -14.76 22.35
N LYS A 400 -19.01 -15.79 21.56
CA LYS A 400 -19.93 -15.67 20.42
C LYS A 400 -21.26 -15.06 20.79
N LYS A 401 -21.78 -15.42 21.97
CA LYS A 401 -23.06 -14.91 22.46
C LYS A 401 -22.99 -13.39 22.71
N SER A 402 -21.91 -12.92 23.30
CA SER A 402 -21.66 -11.49 23.52
C SER A 402 -21.53 -10.70 22.20
N ILE A 403 -20.89 -11.31 21.18
CA ILE A 403 -20.78 -10.75 19.83
C ILE A 403 -22.16 -10.65 19.17
N GLU A 404 -22.99 -11.72 19.26
CA GLU A 404 -24.34 -11.73 18.71
C GLU A 404 -25.25 -10.71 19.42
N GLU A 405 -25.23 -10.65 20.74
CA GLU A 405 -25.97 -9.65 21.52
C GLU A 405 -25.59 -8.20 21.13
N ARG A 406 -24.29 -7.97 20.92
CA ARG A 406 -23.81 -6.67 20.45
C ARG A 406 -24.28 -6.34 19.03
N ALA A 407 -24.25 -7.32 18.14
CA ALA A 407 -24.75 -7.17 16.77
C ALA A 407 -26.26 -6.83 16.76
N GLU A 408 -27.07 -7.46 17.63
CA GLU A 408 -28.49 -7.14 17.75
C GLU A 408 -28.73 -5.73 18.30
N LEU A 409 -27.95 -5.27 19.26
CA LEU A 409 -28.01 -3.89 19.75
C LEU A 409 -27.71 -2.88 18.61
N ILE A 410 -26.74 -3.16 17.76
CA ILE A 410 -26.42 -2.30 16.61
C ILE A 410 -27.57 -2.34 15.59
N ARG A 411 -28.18 -3.49 15.30
CA ARG A 411 -29.38 -3.61 14.42
C ARG A 411 -30.53 -2.77 14.92
N SER A 412 -30.83 -2.86 16.21
CA SER A 412 -31.87 -2.04 16.84
C SER A 412 -31.56 -0.55 16.77
N ALA A 413 -30.30 -0.16 16.92
CA ALA A 413 -29.87 1.22 16.77
C ALA A 413 -30.03 1.75 15.33
N ILE A 414 -29.78 0.91 14.32
CA ILE A 414 -30.00 1.25 12.89
C ILE A 414 -31.48 1.54 12.63
N GLU A 415 -32.39 0.74 13.18
CA GLU A 415 -33.83 0.93 13.03
C GLU A 415 -34.33 2.22 13.70
N GLN A 416 -33.75 2.58 14.85
CA GLN A 416 -34.14 3.76 15.62
C GLN A 416 -33.48 5.06 15.12
N SER A 417 -32.39 4.98 14.37
CA SER A 417 -31.69 6.15 13.85
C SER A 417 -32.51 6.86 12.79
N THR A 418 -32.57 8.19 12.88
CA THR A 418 -33.23 9.05 11.88
C THR A 418 -32.25 9.70 10.90
N SER A 419 -30.95 9.63 11.18
CA SER A 419 -29.87 10.19 10.38
C SER A 419 -29.32 9.15 9.41
N ASP A 420 -29.30 9.45 8.12
CA ASP A 420 -28.75 8.54 7.12
C ASP A 420 -27.26 8.31 7.33
N TYR A 421 -26.51 9.33 7.76
CA TYR A 421 -25.10 9.22 8.11
C TYR A 421 -24.87 8.26 9.29
N ASP A 422 -25.68 8.38 10.36
CA ASP A 422 -25.54 7.50 11.52
C ASP A 422 -25.93 6.06 11.17
N LYS A 423 -26.94 5.87 10.33
CA LYS A 423 -27.31 4.55 9.81
C LYS A 423 -26.17 3.90 9.04
N GLU A 424 -25.53 4.67 8.13
CA GLU A 424 -24.39 4.18 7.37
C GLU A 424 -23.24 3.74 8.29
N LYS A 425 -22.90 4.55 9.29
CA LYS A 425 -21.85 4.21 10.28
C LYS A 425 -22.18 3.02 11.16
N LEU A 426 -23.44 2.86 11.53
CA LEU A 426 -23.91 1.69 12.28
C LEU A 426 -23.91 0.43 11.41
N GLN A 427 -24.27 0.53 10.12
CA GLN A 427 -24.20 -0.58 9.17
C GLN A 427 -22.74 -1.03 8.95
N GLU A 428 -21.82 -0.07 8.79
CA GLU A 428 -20.39 -0.34 8.68
C GLU A 428 -19.85 -1.11 9.91
N ARG A 429 -20.23 -0.69 11.12
CA ARG A 429 -19.85 -1.37 12.36
C ARG A 429 -20.45 -2.77 12.46
N LEU A 430 -21.73 -2.93 12.09
CA LEU A 430 -22.40 -4.23 12.08
C LEU A 430 -21.70 -5.19 11.11
N ALA A 431 -21.36 -4.73 9.91
CA ALA A 431 -20.64 -5.53 8.92
C ALA A 431 -19.26 -5.98 9.44
N LYS A 432 -18.52 -5.08 10.10
CA LYS A 432 -17.20 -5.40 10.70
C LYS A 432 -17.29 -6.42 11.85
N LEU A 433 -18.37 -6.38 12.64
CA LEU A 433 -18.55 -7.26 13.80
C LEU A 433 -19.11 -8.64 13.43
N SER A 434 -20.09 -8.69 12.50
CA SER A 434 -20.84 -9.92 12.18
C SER A 434 -20.32 -10.68 10.96
N GLY A 435 -19.54 -10.03 10.08
CA GLY A 435 -19.08 -10.61 8.82
C GLY A 435 -17.91 -11.56 8.96
N GLY A 436 -17.15 -11.48 10.05
CA GLY A 436 -15.88 -12.19 10.18
C GLY A 436 -14.83 -11.75 9.15
N VAL A 437 -13.75 -12.49 9.05
CA VAL A 437 -12.67 -12.29 8.08
C VAL A 437 -12.47 -13.55 7.26
N ALA A 438 -12.57 -13.44 5.94
CA ALA A 438 -12.21 -14.54 5.05
C ALA A 438 -10.69 -14.54 4.84
N VAL A 439 -10.04 -15.66 5.09
CA VAL A 439 -8.59 -15.86 4.88
C VAL A 439 -8.39 -16.76 3.68
N LEU A 440 -7.79 -16.22 2.62
CA LEU A 440 -7.37 -16.98 1.46
C LEU A 440 -5.96 -17.49 1.69
N LYS A 441 -5.80 -18.79 1.95
CA LYS A 441 -4.50 -19.46 2.09
C LYS A 441 -4.03 -19.90 0.72
N ILE A 442 -2.90 -19.35 0.26
CA ILE A 442 -2.39 -19.60 -1.09
C ILE A 442 -1.35 -20.71 -1.05
N GLY A 443 -1.64 -21.79 -1.78
CA GLY A 443 -0.76 -22.94 -1.91
C GLY A 443 0.20 -22.86 -3.09
N GLY A 444 1.30 -23.64 -3.03
CA GLY A 444 2.26 -23.77 -4.12
C GLY A 444 3.40 -24.72 -3.79
N ALA A 445 4.15 -25.15 -4.82
CA ALA A 445 5.24 -26.10 -4.68
C ALA A 445 6.56 -25.42 -4.26
N SER A 446 6.69 -24.10 -4.41
CA SER A 446 7.88 -23.33 -4.05
C SER A 446 7.50 -21.94 -3.54
N GLU A 447 8.39 -21.35 -2.71
CA GLU A 447 8.21 -19.97 -2.19
C GLU A 447 8.04 -18.94 -3.34
N ALA A 448 8.75 -19.12 -4.46
CA ALA A 448 8.63 -18.25 -5.61
C ALA A 448 7.24 -18.35 -6.29
N GLU A 449 6.69 -19.55 -6.39
CA GLU A 449 5.35 -19.80 -6.94
C GLU A 449 4.25 -19.25 -6.02
N VAL A 450 4.35 -19.51 -4.72
CA VAL A 450 3.41 -18.96 -3.72
C VAL A 450 3.43 -17.43 -3.75
N GLY A 451 4.62 -16.81 -3.82
CA GLY A 451 4.76 -15.37 -3.90
C GLY A 451 4.10 -14.77 -5.16
N GLU A 452 4.28 -15.38 -6.34
CA GLU A 452 3.67 -14.94 -7.60
C GLU A 452 2.14 -15.12 -7.57
N ARG A 453 1.65 -16.27 -7.08
CA ARG A 453 0.22 -16.52 -6.93
C ARG A 453 -0.43 -15.55 -5.93
N LYS A 454 0.25 -15.23 -4.85
CA LYS A 454 -0.23 -14.28 -3.83
C LYS A 454 -0.37 -12.86 -4.41
N ASP A 455 0.64 -12.38 -5.16
CA ASP A 455 0.57 -11.09 -5.85
C ASP A 455 -0.68 -11.08 -6.78
N ARG A 456 -0.89 -12.13 -7.56
CA ARG A 456 -2.00 -12.28 -8.50
C ARG A 456 -3.38 -12.35 -7.81
N VAL A 457 -3.49 -13.09 -6.70
CA VAL A 457 -4.74 -13.14 -5.90
C VAL A 457 -5.04 -11.79 -5.27
N THR A 458 -4.00 -11.05 -4.86
CA THR A 458 -4.16 -9.69 -4.33
C THR A 458 -4.71 -8.74 -5.37
N ASP A 459 -4.17 -8.76 -6.59
CA ASP A 459 -4.65 -7.95 -7.71
C ASP A 459 -6.10 -8.31 -8.06
N ALA A 460 -6.41 -9.61 -8.15
CA ALA A 460 -7.76 -10.08 -8.43
C ALA A 460 -8.78 -9.70 -7.36
N LEU A 461 -8.40 -9.73 -6.07
CA LEU A 461 -9.24 -9.29 -4.98
C LEU A 461 -9.53 -7.79 -5.04
N ASN A 462 -8.50 -6.97 -5.30
CA ASN A 462 -8.62 -5.53 -5.41
C ASN A 462 -9.46 -5.13 -6.63
N ALA A 463 -9.23 -5.77 -7.79
CA ALA A 463 -10.03 -5.58 -9.00
C ALA A 463 -11.51 -5.93 -8.76
N THR A 464 -11.77 -7.02 -8.03
CA THR A 464 -13.14 -7.44 -7.70
C THR A 464 -13.84 -6.44 -6.77
N LYS A 465 -13.14 -5.92 -5.76
CA LYS A 465 -13.66 -4.85 -4.89
C LYS A 465 -13.95 -3.57 -5.69
N ALA A 466 -13.02 -3.15 -6.54
CA ALA A 466 -13.20 -2.00 -7.41
C ALA A 466 -14.40 -2.14 -8.36
N ALA A 467 -14.67 -3.36 -8.85
CA ALA A 467 -15.81 -3.65 -9.69
C ALA A 467 -17.16 -3.63 -8.94
N VAL A 468 -17.16 -4.03 -7.67
CA VAL A 468 -18.34 -3.92 -6.80
C VAL A 468 -18.66 -2.46 -6.48
N GLU A 469 -17.63 -1.62 -6.31
CA GLU A 469 -17.78 -0.19 -5.97
C GLU A 469 -18.31 0.67 -7.13
N GLU A 470 -17.68 0.58 -8.32
CA GLU A 470 -17.97 1.48 -9.45
C GLU A 470 -18.55 0.76 -10.69
N GLY A 471 -18.71 -0.56 -10.65
CA GLY A 471 -19.20 -1.35 -11.78
C GLY A 471 -18.09 -1.77 -12.74
N ILE A 472 -18.53 -2.37 -13.85
CA ILE A 472 -17.69 -2.96 -14.90
C ILE A 472 -17.93 -2.32 -16.26
N VAL A 473 -16.91 -2.42 -17.11
CA VAL A 473 -16.94 -2.02 -18.52
C VAL A 473 -16.36 -3.13 -19.40
N PRO A 474 -16.55 -3.13 -20.73
CA PRO A 474 -15.88 -4.06 -21.64
C PRO A 474 -14.37 -4.01 -21.45
N GLY A 475 -13.76 -5.18 -21.21
CA GLY A 475 -12.35 -5.31 -20.84
C GLY A 475 -11.38 -5.28 -22.02
N GLY A 476 -10.11 -5.60 -21.72
CA GLY A 476 -9.06 -5.69 -22.74
C GLY A 476 -8.71 -4.35 -23.40
N GLY A 477 -8.97 -3.23 -22.74
CA GLY A 477 -8.74 -1.87 -23.23
C GLY A 477 -9.79 -1.37 -24.24
N VAL A 478 -10.81 -2.17 -24.51
CA VAL A 478 -11.85 -1.86 -25.53
C VAL A 478 -12.70 -0.66 -25.11
N ALA A 479 -13.05 -0.53 -23.83
CA ALA A 479 -13.80 0.62 -23.33
C ALA A 479 -13.06 1.95 -23.58
N LEU A 480 -11.74 1.98 -23.34
CA LEU A 480 -10.91 3.15 -23.64
C LEU A 480 -10.86 3.45 -25.15
N LEU A 481 -10.76 2.41 -25.98
CA LEU A 481 -10.72 2.55 -27.42
C LEU A 481 -12.01 3.18 -27.96
N TYR A 482 -13.18 2.71 -27.51
CA TYR A 482 -14.46 3.28 -27.96
C TYR A 482 -14.72 4.67 -27.38
N ALA A 483 -14.31 4.92 -26.14
CA ALA A 483 -14.39 6.27 -25.56
C ALA A 483 -13.55 7.30 -26.36
N SER A 484 -12.51 6.87 -27.07
CA SER A 484 -11.71 7.76 -27.94
C SER A 484 -12.51 8.36 -29.11
N LYS A 485 -13.59 7.70 -29.59
CA LYS A 485 -14.47 8.22 -30.66
C LYS A 485 -15.24 9.44 -30.19
N GLU A 486 -15.62 9.55 -28.93
CA GLU A 486 -16.37 10.69 -28.40
C GLU A 486 -15.54 11.99 -28.38
N LEU A 487 -14.21 11.86 -28.38
CA LEU A 487 -13.30 13.01 -28.39
C LEU A 487 -13.36 13.81 -29.68
N ASP A 488 -13.82 13.23 -30.81
CA ASP A 488 -14.02 13.95 -32.07
C ASP A 488 -15.13 15.04 -31.98
N LYS A 489 -16.05 14.90 -31.03
CA LYS A 489 -17.15 15.83 -30.78
C LYS A 489 -16.76 16.98 -29.84
N LEU A 490 -15.58 16.91 -29.20
CA LEU A 490 -15.18 17.86 -28.17
C LEU A 490 -14.77 19.20 -28.77
N GLN A 491 -15.42 20.27 -28.33
CA GLN A 491 -15.11 21.62 -28.78
C GLN A 491 -13.94 22.19 -27.99
N THR A 492 -12.94 22.73 -28.68
CA THR A 492 -11.74 23.33 -28.12
C THR A 492 -11.64 24.80 -28.48
N ALA A 493 -11.03 25.62 -27.62
CA ALA A 493 -10.90 27.04 -27.82
C ALA A 493 -9.83 27.42 -28.85
N ASN A 494 -8.80 26.58 -29.02
CA ASN A 494 -7.71 26.82 -29.95
C ASN A 494 -7.14 25.51 -30.52
N PHE A 495 -6.23 25.66 -31.51
CA PHE A 495 -5.59 24.52 -32.17
C PHE A 495 -4.74 23.68 -31.25
N ASP A 496 -3.98 24.29 -30.33
CA ASP A 496 -3.07 23.58 -29.42
C ASP A 496 -3.85 22.71 -28.41
N GLN A 497 -5.01 23.19 -27.93
CA GLN A 497 -5.92 22.38 -27.13
C GLN A 497 -6.46 21.18 -27.92
N LYS A 498 -6.80 21.39 -29.22
CA LYS A 498 -7.22 20.28 -30.07
C LYS A 498 -6.15 19.20 -30.20
N ILE A 499 -4.90 19.60 -30.33
CA ILE A 499 -3.78 18.65 -30.35
C ILE A 499 -3.66 17.94 -29.00
N GLY A 500 -3.88 18.64 -27.86
CA GLY A 500 -3.95 18.02 -26.54
C GLY A 500 -5.01 16.92 -26.47
N VAL A 501 -6.18 17.13 -27.07
CA VAL A 501 -7.25 16.11 -27.19
C VAL A 501 -6.79 14.94 -28.06
N GLN A 502 -6.12 15.20 -29.18
CA GLN A 502 -5.60 14.15 -30.08
C GLN A 502 -4.52 13.29 -29.42
N ILE A 503 -3.70 13.87 -28.54
CA ILE A 503 -2.71 13.12 -27.74
C ILE A 503 -3.42 12.03 -26.93
N ILE A 504 -4.48 12.37 -26.22
CA ILE A 504 -5.26 11.40 -25.45
C ILE A 504 -5.95 10.40 -26.39
N GLN A 505 -6.56 10.86 -27.48
CA GLN A 505 -7.21 9.98 -28.44
C GLN A 505 -6.26 8.91 -29.01
N ASN A 506 -5.01 9.26 -29.26
CA ASN A 506 -3.98 8.30 -29.70
C ASN A 506 -3.51 7.39 -28.57
N ALA A 507 -3.34 7.93 -27.36
CA ALA A 507 -2.91 7.15 -26.21
C ALA A 507 -3.92 6.07 -25.82
N LEU A 508 -5.23 6.34 -25.92
CA LEU A 508 -6.30 5.39 -25.62
C LEU A 508 -6.31 4.14 -26.51
N LYS A 509 -5.66 4.17 -27.65
CA LYS A 509 -5.50 3.01 -28.56
C LYS A 509 -4.40 2.05 -28.07
N THR A 510 -3.48 2.53 -27.27
CA THR A 510 -2.25 1.80 -26.88
C THR A 510 -2.52 0.54 -26.05
N PRO A 511 -3.47 0.50 -25.11
CA PRO A 511 -3.75 -0.73 -24.35
C PRO A 511 -4.16 -1.90 -25.25
N VAL A 512 -5.14 -1.72 -26.15
CA VAL A 512 -5.57 -2.74 -27.12
C VAL A 512 -4.40 -3.16 -28.02
N HIS A 513 -3.67 -2.17 -28.55
CA HIS A 513 -2.49 -2.42 -29.37
C HIS A 513 -1.46 -3.29 -28.66
N THR A 514 -1.16 -2.99 -27.39
CA THR A 514 -0.17 -3.71 -26.59
C THR A 514 -0.60 -5.15 -26.32
N ILE A 515 -1.86 -5.35 -25.93
CA ILE A 515 -2.43 -6.69 -25.68
C ILE A 515 -2.38 -7.55 -26.93
N ALA A 516 -2.76 -7.01 -28.09
CA ALA A 516 -2.71 -7.71 -29.37
C ALA A 516 -1.26 -8.04 -29.78
N SER A 517 -0.34 -7.09 -29.62
CA SER A 517 1.09 -7.30 -29.94
C SER A 517 1.73 -8.37 -29.04
N ASN A 518 1.41 -8.40 -27.74
CA ASN A 518 1.87 -9.45 -26.83
C ASN A 518 1.31 -10.82 -27.20
N ALA A 519 0.14 -10.86 -27.87
CA ALA A 519 -0.46 -12.08 -28.40
C ALA A 519 0.15 -12.52 -29.74
N GLY A 520 1.07 -11.74 -30.33
CA GLY A 520 1.72 -12.05 -31.59
C GLY A 520 0.92 -11.60 -32.83
N VAL A 521 -0.05 -10.70 -32.65
CA VAL A 521 -0.89 -10.14 -33.74
C VAL A 521 -0.55 -8.66 -33.94
N GLU A 522 -0.63 -8.17 -35.18
CA GLU A 522 -0.39 -6.76 -35.47
C GLU A 522 -1.46 -5.89 -34.79
N GLY A 523 -1.05 -5.16 -33.74
CA GLY A 523 -1.98 -4.38 -32.91
C GLY A 523 -2.71 -3.28 -33.67
N ALA A 524 -2.07 -2.66 -34.67
CA ALA A 524 -2.68 -1.63 -35.49
C ALA A 524 -3.87 -2.15 -36.32
N VAL A 525 -3.80 -3.38 -36.82
CA VAL A 525 -4.87 -4.04 -37.55
C VAL A 525 -6.06 -4.30 -36.64
N VAL A 526 -5.82 -4.78 -35.42
CA VAL A 526 -6.88 -5.03 -34.45
C VAL A 526 -7.60 -3.73 -34.07
N VAL A 527 -6.83 -2.68 -33.74
CA VAL A 527 -7.35 -1.35 -33.42
C VAL A 527 -8.18 -0.78 -34.59
N GLY A 528 -7.65 -0.84 -35.82
CA GLY A 528 -8.36 -0.36 -37.01
C GLY A 528 -9.71 -1.06 -37.19
N LYS A 529 -9.72 -2.40 -37.13
CA LYS A 529 -10.95 -3.21 -37.29
C LYS A 529 -11.99 -2.93 -36.21
N LEU A 530 -11.58 -2.69 -34.97
CA LEU A 530 -12.50 -2.35 -33.87
C LEU A 530 -13.07 -0.93 -34.02
N LEU A 531 -12.27 0.02 -34.51
CA LEU A 531 -12.74 1.40 -34.75
C LEU A 531 -13.75 1.50 -35.90
N GLU A 532 -13.76 0.57 -36.84
CA GLU A 532 -14.77 0.52 -37.91
C GLU A 532 -16.14 0.05 -37.42
N GLN A 533 -16.22 -0.55 -36.23
CA GLN A 533 -17.46 -1.08 -35.67
C GLN A 533 -18.18 -0.05 -34.80
N ASP A 534 -19.51 -0.14 -34.76
CA ASP A 534 -20.36 0.69 -33.89
C ASP A 534 -20.76 -0.03 -32.58
N ASN A 535 -20.57 -1.36 -32.53
CA ASN A 535 -20.85 -2.14 -31.32
C ASN A 535 -19.73 -1.96 -30.28
N THR A 536 -20.03 -1.24 -29.21
CA THR A 536 -19.09 -0.92 -28.12
C THR A 536 -18.71 -2.11 -27.26
N ASP A 537 -19.45 -3.22 -27.33
CA ASP A 537 -19.16 -4.46 -26.58
C ASP A 537 -18.25 -5.42 -27.38
N LEU A 538 -18.04 -5.16 -28.70
CA LEU A 538 -17.17 -6.00 -29.53
C LEU A 538 -15.69 -5.71 -29.25
N GLY A 539 -14.91 -6.75 -28.98
CA GLY A 539 -13.47 -6.64 -28.74
C GLY A 539 -12.70 -7.83 -29.32
N TYR A 540 -11.39 -7.84 -29.08
CA TYR A 540 -10.49 -8.90 -29.51
C TYR A 540 -10.06 -9.75 -28.31
N ASP A 541 -10.51 -11.02 -28.27
CA ASP A 541 -10.03 -12.01 -27.30
C ASP A 541 -8.61 -12.47 -27.70
N ALA A 542 -7.60 -11.89 -27.06
CA ALA A 542 -6.20 -12.18 -27.33
C ALA A 542 -5.77 -13.60 -26.89
N ALA A 543 -6.53 -14.26 -26.01
CA ALA A 543 -6.27 -15.64 -25.62
C ALA A 543 -6.61 -16.61 -26.76
N LYS A 544 -7.79 -16.42 -27.38
CA LYS A 544 -8.31 -17.29 -28.46
C LYS A 544 -7.94 -16.78 -29.86
N GLY A 545 -7.69 -15.49 -30.04
CA GLY A 545 -7.42 -14.89 -31.34
C GLY A 545 -8.67 -14.54 -32.16
N GLU A 546 -9.79 -14.31 -31.48
CA GLU A 546 -11.11 -14.10 -32.10
C GLU A 546 -11.73 -12.76 -31.70
N TYR A 547 -12.62 -12.24 -32.54
CA TYR A 547 -13.43 -11.07 -32.21
C TYR A 547 -14.73 -11.52 -31.57
N VAL A 548 -14.97 -11.09 -30.33
CA VAL A 548 -16.09 -11.54 -29.52
C VAL A 548 -16.77 -10.35 -28.81
N ASP A 549 -18.02 -10.57 -28.37
CA ASP A 549 -18.67 -9.69 -27.40
C ASP A 549 -17.98 -9.85 -26.05
N MET A 550 -17.24 -8.83 -25.63
CA MET A 550 -16.37 -8.92 -24.45
C MET A 550 -17.16 -9.19 -23.18
N VAL A 551 -18.33 -8.57 -23.03
CA VAL A 551 -19.17 -8.76 -21.83
C VAL A 551 -19.72 -10.18 -21.76
N LYS A 552 -20.25 -10.71 -22.89
CA LYS A 552 -20.73 -12.10 -22.93
C LYS A 552 -19.64 -13.13 -22.79
N ALA A 553 -18.42 -12.80 -23.28
CA ALA A 553 -17.25 -13.66 -23.11
C ALA A 553 -16.66 -13.61 -21.68
N GLY A 554 -17.18 -12.73 -20.79
CA GLY A 554 -16.68 -12.52 -19.45
C GLY A 554 -15.38 -11.73 -19.38
N ILE A 555 -14.96 -11.08 -20.49
CA ILE A 555 -13.76 -10.24 -20.53
C ILE A 555 -14.16 -8.81 -20.16
N ILE A 556 -14.09 -8.51 -18.88
CA ILE A 556 -14.59 -7.29 -18.25
C ILE A 556 -13.55 -6.68 -17.34
N ASP A 557 -13.47 -5.38 -17.31
CA ASP A 557 -12.55 -4.62 -16.46
C ASP A 557 -13.34 -3.74 -15.48
N PRO A 558 -12.86 -3.54 -14.22
CA PRO A 558 -13.49 -2.61 -13.29
C PRO A 558 -13.35 -1.16 -13.78
N LEU A 559 -14.44 -0.40 -13.74
CA LEU A 559 -14.41 1.02 -14.13
C LEU A 559 -13.39 1.81 -13.31
N LYS A 560 -13.37 1.62 -12.00
CA LYS A 560 -12.45 2.32 -11.08
C LYS A 560 -10.99 2.15 -11.50
N VAL A 561 -10.58 0.92 -11.86
CA VAL A 561 -9.21 0.60 -12.30
C VAL A 561 -8.83 1.39 -13.55
N ILE A 562 -9.67 1.33 -14.59
CA ILE A 562 -9.38 1.97 -15.88
C ILE A 562 -9.41 3.48 -15.77
N ARG A 563 -10.40 4.04 -15.05
CA ARG A 563 -10.54 5.47 -14.81
C ARG A 563 -9.32 6.02 -14.04
N THR A 564 -8.93 5.37 -12.97
CA THR A 564 -7.78 5.78 -12.14
C THR A 564 -6.49 5.71 -12.96
N ALA A 565 -6.26 4.62 -13.69
CA ALA A 565 -5.08 4.48 -14.56
C ALA A 565 -4.97 5.62 -15.59
N LEU A 566 -6.09 6.03 -16.20
CA LEU A 566 -6.10 7.14 -17.16
C LEU A 566 -5.84 8.49 -16.49
N VAL A 567 -6.50 8.77 -15.38
CA VAL A 567 -6.38 10.05 -14.64
C VAL A 567 -4.96 10.24 -14.13
N ASP A 568 -4.37 9.23 -13.49
CA ASP A 568 -3.01 9.29 -12.95
C ASP A 568 -1.97 9.42 -14.06
N ALA A 569 -2.12 8.63 -15.14
CA ALA A 569 -1.24 8.71 -16.31
C ALA A 569 -1.28 10.10 -16.94
N ALA A 570 -2.46 10.67 -17.16
CA ALA A 570 -2.61 11.99 -17.77
C ALA A 570 -2.12 13.12 -16.86
N SER A 571 -2.36 13.01 -15.54
CA SER A 571 -1.91 14.00 -14.56
C SER A 571 -0.39 14.17 -14.62
N VAL A 572 0.36 13.09 -14.44
CA VAL A 572 1.83 13.13 -14.40
C VAL A 572 2.41 13.42 -15.79
N SER A 573 1.89 12.80 -16.86
CA SER A 573 2.37 13.04 -18.23
C SER A 573 2.19 14.48 -18.66
N SER A 574 1.08 15.14 -18.29
CA SER A 574 0.83 16.54 -18.60
C SER A 574 1.81 17.47 -17.88
N LEU A 575 2.17 17.16 -16.63
CA LEU A 575 3.21 17.90 -15.90
C LEU A 575 4.58 17.73 -16.55
N MET A 576 4.94 16.51 -16.94
CA MET A 576 6.19 16.23 -17.64
C MET A 576 6.27 16.94 -18.99
N THR A 577 5.16 17.02 -19.72
CA THR A 577 5.07 17.72 -21.01
C THR A 577 5.30 19.22 -20.87
N THR A 578 4.84 19.82 -19.77
CA THR A 578 5.04 21.25 -19.46
C THR A 578 6.37 21.58 -18.83
N THR A 579 7.20 20.59 -18.51
CA THR A 579 8.52 20.77 -17.87
C THR A 579 9.50 21.41 -18.87
N GLU A 580 10.16 22.48 -18.45
CA GLU A 580 11.19 23.18 -19.25
C GLU A 580 12.61 22.96 -18.71
N SER A 581 12.76 22.67 -17.43
CA SER A 581 14.07 22.40 -16.85
C SER A 581 14.05 21.25 -15.85
N ILE A 582 15.15 20.52 -15.78
CA ILE A 582 15.39 19.46 -14.79
C ILE A 582 16.64 19.80 -14.02
N ILE A 583 16.58 19.66 -12.71
CA ILE A 583 17.70 19.88 -11.79
C ILE A 583 18.00 18.57 -11.08
N VAL A 584 19.16 17.99 -11.33
CA VAL A 584 19.61 16.75 -10.71
C VAL A 584 20.91 16.95 -9.92
N GLU A 585 21.17 16.07 -8.97
CA GLU A 585 22.46 16.07 -8.26
C GLU A 585 23.53 15.40 -9.11
N VAL A 586 24.69 16.03 -9.23
CA VAL A 586 25.85 15.40 -9.84
C VAL A 586 26.31 14.25 -8.94
N PRO A 587 26.51 13.04 -9.46
CA PRO A 587 27.04 11.91 -8.69
C PRO A 587 28.36 12.32 -8.05
N LYS A 588 28.53 12.11 -6.75
CA LYS A 588 29.84 12.22 -6.11
C LYS A 588 30.69 11.07 -6.67
N GLU A 589 31.83 11.40 -7.29
CA GLU A 589 32.85 10.40 -7.53
C GLU A 589 33.21 9.77 -6.18
N GLU A 590 32.92 8.50 -5.98
CA GLU A 590 33.46 7.74 -4.87
C GLU A 590 34.99 7.74 -5.04
N LYS A 591 35.66 8.58 -4.26
CA LYS A 591 37.11 8.46 -4.12
C LYS A 591 37.36 7.08 -3.54
N GLU A 592 37.94 6.20 -4.34
CA GLU A 592 38.47 4.94 -3.86
C GLU A 592 39.25 5.22 -2.59
N ALA A 593 38.86 4.57 -1.49
CA ALA A 593 39.60 4.66 -0.25
C ALA A 593 41.06 4.31 -0.53
N PRO A 594 42.04 5.13 -0.13
CA PRO A 594 43.44 4.82 -0.39
C PRO A 594 43.73 3.43 0.19
N ALA A 595 44.19 2.53 -0.65
CA ALA A 595 44.60 1.20 -0.24
C ALA A 595 45.58 1.35 0.93
N MET A 596 45.21 0.86 2.10
CA MET A 596 46.08 0.80 3.28
C MET A 596 47.29 -0.02 2.87
N GLY A 597 48.39 0.69 2.61
CA GLY A 597 49.67 0.11 2.30
C GLY A 597 50.06 -0.90 3.38
N GLY A 598 50.33 -2.12 2.94
CA GLY A 598 50.75 -3.21 3.79
C GLY A 598 51.96 -2.79 4.66
N MET A 599 51.75 -2.85 5.95
CA MET A 599 52.85 -2.77 6.91
C MET A 599 53.56 -4.12 6.91
N GLY A 600 54.77 -4.08 6.39
CA GLY A 600 55.66 -5.21 6.22
C GLY A 600 55.90 -5.96 7.55
N GLY A 601 56.13 -7.23 7.39
CA GLY A 601 56.47 -8.15 8.48
C GLY A 601 57.69 -7.70 9.28
N MET A 602 57.64 -8.01 10.56
CA MET A 602 58.81 -8.23 11.39
C MET A 602 58.75 -9.67 11.88
N ASP A 603 59.71 -10.45 11.40
CA ASP A 603 60.13 -11.70 12.01
C ASP A 603 60.56 -11.45 13.48
N TYR A 604 60.06 -12.24 14.38
CA TYR A 604 60.79 -12.97 15.42
C TYR A 604 59.87 -14.05 15.97
#